data_b1fe70b230e2827b797ff32bbf84e848
#
_entry.id   b1fe70b230e2827b797ff32bbf84e848
#
_cell.length_a   1.000
_cell.length_b   1.000
_cell.length_c   1.000
_cell.angle_alpha   90.00
_cell.angle_beta   90.00
_cell.angle_gamma   90.00
#
_symmetry.space_group_name_H-M   'P 1'
#
loop_
_entity.id
_entity.type
_entity.pdbx_description
1 polymer ?
#
loop_
_entity_poly.entity_id
_entity_poly.type
_entity_poly.pdbx_seq_one_letter_code
_entity_poly.pdbx_strand_id
1 'polypeptide(L)'
;MTNPSDRIIIFDTTLRDGEQCPGATLNVDEKLSIAKQLARLGVDIIEAGFAFASPGDFEAVEKIAATVGTADGPIICSLARAIKADIEAAAKALKPAVKGRIHTFISTSDIHLEYQLKKTRKEVLQIAQDMVAYAKSFMDDVEFSPMDAVRTDPDYLYEVLEAAIAAGATTVNIPDTVGYTTPNEFGALIKGITENVPNINQAIISVHGHNDLGLAVANFLEAVKNGARQLECTINGIGERAGNAALEELVMALHVRRQYFNPFLGRPVDSEEPLTGIDTKQIYKTSRLVSNLTGMLVQPNKAIVGANAFAHESGIHQDGVLKNKLTYEIMDARSIGLHDNQIVLGKHSGRNAFRTRLKDLGFELADTELNNAFFRFKEFADKKKEITDWDLEAIVNDEIQQAPELFKLELVQVSCGSNAQPTATVTIRTPRGEELMDAAIGTGPVDAIYKAINRVVQVPNELIEFSVQSVTAGIDAIGEVTIRLRDEQGRIYSGHSANTDIVVASALAYINALNRLFAAIQKQETSSPREAIVAQV
;
A
#
# COMPACT_ATOMS: atom_id res chain seq x y z
N MET A 1 32.08 5.08 -14.96
CA MET A 1 30.72 5.48 -15.39
C MET A 1 30.18 4.28 -16.15
N THR A 2 29.17 3.61 -15.62
CA THR A 2 28.50 2.51 -16.33
C THR A 2 27.83 3.09 -17.57
N ASN A 3 27.97 2.39 -18.70
CA ASN A 3 27.36 2.77 -19.96
C ASN A 3 25.84 2.84 -19.78
N PRO A 4 25.12 3.89 -20.21
CA PRO A 4 23.65 3.98 -20.09
C PRO A 4 22.91 2.76 -20.67
N SER A 5 23.57 2.01 -21.59
CA SER A 5 23.02 0.77 -22.16
C SER A 5 22.93 -0.40 -21.17
N ASP A 6 23.61 -0.33 -20.02
CA ASP A 6 23.80 -1.48 -19.14
C ASP A 6 22.77 -1.55 -18.00
N ARG A 7 21.89 -0.56 -17.85
CA ARG A 7 20.83 -0.56 -16.83
C ARG A 7 19.52 0.03 -17.37
N ILE A 8 18.44 -0.20 -16.63
CA ILE A 8 17.12 0.35 -16.92
C ILE A 8 16.91 1.60 -16.07
N ILE A 9 16.55 2.69 -16.73
CA ILE A 9 16.24 3.98 -16.16
C ILE A 9 14.78 3.97 -15.72
N ILE A 10 14.50 4.35 -14.48
CA ILE A 10 13.15 4.48 -13.94
C ILE A 10 12.75 5.96 -13.94
N PHE A 11 11.76 6.28 -14.76
CA PHE A 11 11.13 7.58 -14.85
C PHE A 11 9.79 7.54 -14.10
N ASP A 12 9.69 8.28 -13.01
CA ASP A 12 8.46 8.36 -12.22
C ASP A 12 7.61 9.56 -12.66
N THR A 13 6.39 9.30 -13.08
CA THR A 13 5.40 10.33 -13.46
C THR A 13 4.21 10.40 -12.49
N THR A 14 4.38 9.94 -11.25
CA THR A 14 3.34 10.00 -10.21
C THR A 14 2.81 11.43 -9.99
N LEU A 15 3.69 12.43 -10.04
CA LEU A 15 3.36 13.85 -9.80
C LEU A 15 2.80 14.57 -11.04
N ARG A 16 2.75 13.91 -12.21
CA ARG A 16 2.15 14.46 -13.41
C ARG A 16 0.98 13.60 -13.90
N ASP A 17 1.26 12.41 -14.50
CA ASP A 17 0.21 11.50 -15.00
C ASP A 17 -0.55 10.84 -13.87
N GLY A 18 0.16 10.45 -12.81
CA GLY A 18 -0.45 9.90 -11.60
C GLY A 18 -1.47 10.83 -10.96
N GLU A 19 -1.19 12.12 -10.90
CA GLU A 19 -2.10 13.15 -10.37
C GLU A 19 -3.33 13.39 -11.25
N GLN A 20 -3.30 13.01 -12.52
CA GLN A 20 -4.45 13.09 -13.42
C GLN A 20 -5.53 12.02 -13.10
N CYS A 21 -5.25 11.12 -12.17
CA CYS A 21 -6.26 10.23 -11.60
C CYS A 21 -7.38 11.04 -10.94
N PRO A 22 -8.66 10.83 -11.31
CA PRO A 22 -9.77 11.55 -10.69
C PRO A 22 -9.78 11.37 -9.16
N GLY A 23 -9.70 12.49 -8.43
CA GLY A 23 -9.67 12.51 -6.96
C GLY A 23 -8.27 12.48 -6.33
N ALA A 24 -7.19 12.40 -7.11
CA ALA A 24 -5.81 12.32 -6.61
C ALA A 24 -5.07 13.68 -6.57
N THR A 25 -5.78 14.79 -6.60
CA THR A 25 -5.19 16.15 -6.62
C THR A 25 -4.31 16.40 -5.40
N LEU A 26 -3.10 16.89 -5.64
CA LEU A 26 -2.09 17.17 -4.63
C LEU A 26 -1.79 18.67 -4.54
N ASN A 27 -1.56 19.19 -3.34
CA ASN A 27 -1.02 20.52 -3.15
C ASN A 27 0.54 20.53 -3.30
N VAL A 28 1.12 21.73 -3.32
CA VAL A 28 2.57 21.93 -3.53
C VAL A 28 3.42 21.19 -2.49
N ASP A 29 3.01 21.21 -1.22
CA ASP A 29 3.79 20.58 -0.13
C ASP A 29 3.67 19.05 -0.15
N GLU A 30 2.52 18.52 -0.54
CA GLU A 30 2.30 17.10 -0.77
C GLU A 30 3.14 16.60 -1.94
N LYS A 31 3.14 17.32 -3.09
CA LYS A 31 4.02 17.03 -4.23
C LYS A 31 5.49 17.01 -3.82
N LEU A 32 5.93 18.00 -3.05
CA LEU A 32 7.31 18.05 -2.55
C LEU A 32 7.63 16.88 -1.61
N SER A 33 6.68 16.46 -0.78
CA SER A 33 6.87 15.31 0.13
C SER A 33 7.04 14.01 -0.64
N ILE A 34 6.23 13.80 -1.69
CA ILE A 34 6.36 12.65 -2.59
C ILE A 34 7.69 12.72 -3.35
N ALA A 35 8.05 13.88 -3.93
CA ALA A 35 9.32 14.05 -4.65
C ALA A 35 10.56 13.71 -3.80
N LYS A 36 10.58 14.12 -2.53
CA LYS A 36 11.64 13.75 -1.58
C LYS A 36 11.69 12.24 -1.32
N GLN A 37 10.54 11.57 -1.27
CA GLN A 37 10.50 10.13 -1.07
C GLN A 37 10.90 9.38 -2.35
N LEU A 38 10.52 9.86 -3.53
CA LEU A 38 10.96 9.32 -4.83
C LEU A 38 12.48 9.42 -4.99
N ALA A 39 13.08 10.55 -4.59
CA ALA A 39 14.53 10.70 -4.57
C ALA A 39 15.21 9.69 -3.61
N ARG A 40 14.62 9.41 -2.43
CA ARG A 40 15.12 8.37 -1.50
C ARG A 40 14.92 6.96 -2.04
N LEU A 41 13.84 6.73 -2.78
CA LEU A 41 13.58 5.46 -3.46
C LEU A 41 14.64 5.19 -4.55
N GLY A 42 15.28 6.24 -5.07
CA GLY A 42 16.34 6.14 -6.07
C GLY A 42 15.80 6.12 -7.50
N VAL A 43 14.67 6.79 -7.79
CA VAL A 43 14.24 7.00 -9.18
C VAL A 43 15.26 7.87 -9.92
N ASP A 44 15.47 7.58 -11.18
CA ASP A 44 16.43 8.31 -12.01
C ASP A 44 15.88 9.67 -12.45
N ILE A 45 14.58 9.73 -12.70
CA ILE A 45 13.90 10.92 -13.20
C ILE A 45 12.57 11.08 -12.49
N ILE A 46 12.24 12.31 -12.09
CA ILE A 46 10.93 12.70 -11.53
C ILE A 46 10.28 13.68 -12.50
N GLU A 47 9.16 13.31 -13.11
CA GLU A 47 8.30 14.25 -13.81
C GLU A 47 7.44 15.00 -12.79
N ALA A 48 7.88 16.21 -12.44
CA ALA A 48 7.38 16.98 -11.33
C ALA A 48 6.00 17.63 -11.58
N GLY A 49 5.58 17.70 -12.84
CA GLY A 49 4.28 18.27 -13.22
C GLY A 49 4.28 18.86 -14.63
N PHE A 50 3.23 19.64 -14.90
CA PHE A 50 3.07 20.41 -16.13
C PHE A 50 3.07 21.91 -15.79
N ALA A 51 4.25 22.54 -15.82
CA ALA A 51 4.48 23.90 -15.33
C ALA A 51 3.58 24.98 -15.96
N PHE A 52 3.09 24.76 -17.18
CA PHE A 52 2.20 25.70 -17.86
C PHE A 52 0.73 25.56 -17.45
N ALA A 53 0.32 24.45 -16.81
CA ALA A 53 -1.08 24.17 -16.52
C ALA A 53 -1.71 25.20 -15.55
N SER A 54 -0.97 25.59 -14.51
CA SER A 54 -1.42 26.58 -13.52
C SER A 54 -0.24 27.23 -12.79
N PRO A 55 -0.45 28.38 -12.12
CA PRO A 55 0.57 28.95 -11.24
C PRO A 55 1.03 28.01 -10.12
N GLY A 56 0.13 27.20 -9.57
CA GLY A 56 0.46 26.21 -8.54
C GLY A 56 1.33 25.07 -9.09
N ASP A 57 1.06 24.60 -10.30
CA ASP A 57 1.91 23.59 -10.96
C ASP A 57 3.29 24.13 -11.27
N PHE A 58 3.37 25.40 -11.72
CA PHE A 58 4.66 26.07 -11.92
C PHE A 58 5.46 26.12 -10.62
N GLU A 59 4.84 26.58 -9.52
CA GLU A 59 5.47 26.66 -8.20
C GLU A 59 5.92 25.28 -7.69
N ALA A 60 5.11 24.25 -7.90
CA ALA A 60 5.44 22.89 -7.50
C ALA A 60 6.69 22.38 -8.25
N VAL A 61 6.73 22.52 -9.57
CA VAL A 61 7.90 22.12 -10.38
C VAL A 61 9.14 22.88 -9.94
N GLU A 62 9.06 24.21 -9.78
CA GLU A 62 10.19 25.06 -9.36
C GLU A 62 10.71 24.65 -7.96
N LYS A 63 9.80 24.44 -7.01
CA LYS A 63 10.14 24.05 -5.64
C LYS A 63 10.77 22.65 -5.57
N ILE A 64 10.26 21.69 -6.35
CA ILE A 64 10.84 20.35 -6.49
C ILE A 64 12.23 20.44 -7.13
N ALA A 65 12.37 21.20 -8.23
CA ALA A 65 13.64 21.42 -8.91
C ALA A 65 14.71 21.99 -7.96
N ALA A 66 14.34 22.98 -7.15
CA ALA A 66 15.25 23.59 -6.17
C ALA A 66 15.60 22.65 -5.00
N THR A 67 14.71 21.73 -4.61
CA THR A 67 14.88 20.94 -3.38
C THR A 67 15.54 19.59 -3.64
N VAL A 68 15.13 18.86 -4.69
CA VAL A 68 15.62 17.50 -4.97
C VAL A 68 16.45 17.41 -6.26
N GLY A 69 16.41 18.45 -7.12
CA GLY A 69 17.19 18.52 -8.35
C GLY A 69 18.67 18.85 -8.11
N THR A 70 19.32 18.12 -7.21
CA THR A 70 20.73 18.32 -6.82
C THR A 70 21.69 17.53 -7.71
N ALA A 71 23.01 17.71 -7.51
CA ALA A 71 24.03 16.99 -8.28
C ALA A 71 23.91 15.46 -8.14
N ASP A 72 23.62 14.99 -6.93
CA ASP A 72 23.43 13.57 -6.60
C ASP A 72 21.97 13.12 -6.67
N GLY A 73 21.05 14.05 -6.92
CA GLY A 73 19.61 13.81 -7.02
C GLY A 73 19.17 13.31 -8.39
N PRO A 74 17.86 13.00 -8.55
CA PRO A 74 17.27 12.64 -9.83
C PRO A 74 17.29 13.80 -10.81
N ILE A 75 17.11 13.49 -12.10
CA ILE A 75 16.77 14.49 -13.12
C ILE A 75 15.34 14.96 -12.84
N ILE A 76 15.13 16.28 -12.85
CA ILE A 76 13.78 16.84 -12.72
C ILE A 76 13.24 17.17 -14.11
N CYS A 77 12.07 16.61 -14.39
CA CYS A 77 11.41 16.75 -15.68
C CYS A 77 10.11 17.57 -15.55
N SER A 78 9.77 18.34 -16.56
CA SER A 78 8.47 18.99 -16.71
C SER A 78 7.88 18.71 -18.08
N LEU A 79 6.60 18.33 -18.11
CA LEU A 79 5.86 18.17 -19.35
C LEU A 79 5.61 19.53 -20.01
N ALA A 80 5.63 19.55 -21.35
CA ALA A 80 5.29 20.68 -22.18
C ALA A 80 4.63 20.19 -23.47
N ARG A 81 3.50 20.75 -23.89
CA ARG A 81 3.00 20.53 -25.25
C ARG A 81 4.00 21.10 -26.25
N ALA A 82 3.97 20.62 -27.46
CA ALA A 82 4.81 21.15 -28.57
C ALA A 82 4.39 22.59 -28.96
N ILE A 83 4.47 23.51 -28.00
CA ILE A 83 4.11 24.94 -28.08
C ILE A 83 5.17 25.74 -27.32
N LYS A 84 5.66 26.84 -27.91
CA LYS A 84 6.74 27.66 -27.33
C LYS A 84 6.46 28.09 -25.88
N ALA A 85 5.27 28.59 -25.59
CA ALA A 85 4.92 29.08 -24.25
C ALA A 85 5.00 28.00 -23.18
N ASP A 86 4.62 26.76 -23.51
CA ASP A 86 4.71 25.60 -22.57
C ASP A 86 6.17 25.25 -22.31
N ILE A 87 6.99 25.21 -23.37
CA ILE A 87 8.42 24.90 -23.28
C ILE A 87 9.17 25.98 -22.48
N GLU A 88 8.84 27.25 -22.67
CA GLU A 88 9.42 28.37 -21.90
C GLU A 88 9.04 28.30 -20.42
N ALA A 89 7.80 27.94 -20.11
CA ALA A 89 7.36 27.75 -18.74
C ALA A 89 8.09 26.58 -18.07
N ALA A 90 8.21 25.44 -18.76
CA ALA A 90 8.96 24.28 -18.27
C ALA A 90 10.44 24.64 -18.03
N ALA A 91 11.10 25.26 -19.00
CA ALA A 91 12.49 25.70 -18.90
C ALA A 91 12.71 26.65 -17.71
N LYS A 92 11.78 27.59 -17.50
CA LYS A 92 11.86 28.52 -16.36
C LYS A 92 11.68 27.82 -15.01
N ALA A 93 10.70 26.95 -14.88
CA ALA A 93 10.45 26.23 -13.64
C ALA A 93 11.58 25.23 -13.29
N LEU A 94 12.24 24.67 -14.30
CA LEU A 94 13.35 23.72 -14.12
C LEU A 94 14.70 24.41 -13.87
N LYS A 95 14.81 25.73 -14.02
CA LYS A 95 16.08 26.46 -13.88
C LYS A 95 16.85 26.20 -12.58
N PRO A 96 16.18 25.96 -11.40
CA PRO A 96 16.89 25.66 -10.16
C PRO A 96 17.53 24.26 -10.12
N ALA A 97 17.10 23.33 -10.97
CA ALA A 97 17.64 21.97 -10.98
C ALA A 97 19.06 21.93 -11.57
N VAL A 98 19.96 21.14 -10.96
CA VAL A 98 21.28 20.88 -11.54
C VAL A 98 21.18 20.04 -12.83
N LYS A 99 20.19 19.15 -12.88
CA LYS A 99 19.86 18.29 -14.02
C LYS A 99 18.37 18.46 -14.33
N GLY A 100 18.06 19.16 -15.41
CA GLY A 100 16.69 19.38 -15.86
C GLY A 100 16.43 18.70 -17.20
N ARG A 101 15.19 18.23 -17.41
CA ARG A 101 14.72 17.68 -18.68
C ARG A 101 13.41 18.35 -19.08
N ILE A 102 13.28 18.74 -20.33
CA ILE A 102 12.01 19.14 -20.92
C ILE A 102 11.44 17.94 -21.67
N HIS A 103 10.22 17.53 -21.29
CA HIS A 103 9.46 16.48 -21.96
C HIS A 103 8.39 17.14 -22.84
N THR A 104 8.56 17.09 -24.16
CA THR A 104 7.58 17.65 -25.08
C THR A 104 6.90 16.57 -25.91
N PHE A 105 5.64 16.80 -26.28
CA PHE A 105 4.83 15.79 -26.96
C PHE A 105 3.87 16.43 -27.99
N ILE A 106 3.54 15.63 -29.01
CA ILE A 106 2.45 15.91 -29.94
C ILE A 106 1.86 14.60 -30.46
N SER A 107 0.55 14.57 -30.69
CA SER A 107 -0.12 13.36 -31.20
C SER A 107 0.27 13.09 -32.65
N THR A 108 0.46 11.81 -32.98
CA THR A 108 0.89 11.37 -34.31
C THR A 108 -0.06 10.40 -35.01
N SER A 109 -1.01 9.78 -34.28
CA SER A 109 -2.00 8.88 -34.90
C SER A 109 -3.00 9.65 -35.80
N ASP A 110 -3.39 9.05 -36.88
CA ASP A 110 -4.32 9.67 -37.83
C ASP A 110 -5.64 10.07 -37.17
N ILE A 111 -6.12 9.31 -36.20
CA ILE A 111 -7.34 9.65 -35.48
C ILE A 111 -7.19 10.96 -34.68
N HIS A 112 -6.05 11.18 -34.05
CA HIS A 112 -5.79 12.44 -33.35
C HIS A 112 -5.49 13.61 -34.31
N LEU A 113 -4.81 13.34 -35.43
CA LEU A 113 -4.56 14.33 -36.46
C LEU A 113 -5.88 14.87 -37.03
N GLU A 114 -6.81 14.00 -37.36
CA GLU A 114 -8.10 14.34 -37.94
C GLU A 114 -9.04 15.04 -36.94
N TYR A 115 -9.26 14.42 -35.79
CA TYR A 115 -10.34 14.85 -34.87
C TYR A 115 -9.89 15.88 -33.83
N GLN A 116 -8.63 15.80 -33.35
CA GLN A 116 -8.14 16.65 -32.27
C GLN A 116 -7.29 17.82 -32.79
N LEU A 117 -6.23 17.53 -33.57
CA LEU A 117 -5.28 18.57 -34.03
C LEU A 117 -5.73 19.29 -35.28
N LYS A 118 -6.49 18.64 -36.15
CA LYS A 118 -6.91 19.13 -37.48
C LYS A 118 -5.68 19.56 -38.31
N LYS A 119 -4.67 18.69 -38.37
CA LYS A 119 -3.38 18.89 -39.04
C LYS A 119 -3.02 17.67 -39.87
N THR A 120 -2.23 17.91 -40.89
CA THR A 120 -1.62 16.88 -41.73
C THR A 120 -0.40 16.24 -41.03
N ARG A 121 -0.03 15.03 -41.43
CA ARG A 121 1.19 14.34 -40.96
C ARG A 121 2.43 15.23 -41.17
N LYS A 122 2.54 15.92 -42.31
CA LYS A 122 3.66 16.81 -42.61
C LYS A 122 3.76 18.02 -41.68
N GLU A 123 2.62 18.64 -41.35
CA GLU A 123 2.59 19.76 -40.40
C GLU A 123 3.00 19.32 -39.00
N VAL A 124 2.54 18.13 -38.55
CA VAL A 124 2.88 17.60 -37.23
C VAL A 124 4.36 17.20 -37.16
N LEU A 125 4.91 16.59 -38.21
CA LEU A 125 6.34 16.30 -38.31
C LEU A 125 7.19 17.59 -38.16
N GLN A 126 6.81 18.66 -38.89
CA GLN A 126 7.52 19.95 -38.79
C GLN A 126 7.41 20.56 -37.39
N ILE A 127 6.22 20.51 -36.76
CA ILE A 127 6.03 21.00 -35.39
C ILE A 127 6.89 20.20 -34.40
N ALA A 128 6.94 18.88 -34.51
CA ALA A 128 7.77 18.03 -33.67
C ALA A 128 9.24 18.43 -33.76
N GLN A 129 9.76 18.57 -34.99
CA GLN A 129 11.14 18.99 -35.25
C GLN A 129 11.45 20.38 -34.68
N ASP A 130 10.59 21.37 -34.96
CA ASP A 130 10.79 22.77 -34.53
C ASP A 130 10.74 22.89 -33.01
N MET A 131 9.80 22.19 -32.34
CA MET A 131 9.62 22.31 -30.90
C MET A 131 10.64 21.51 -30.10
N VAL A 132 11.12 20.38 -30.60
CA VAL A 132 12.29 19.70 -30.03
C VAL A 132 13.54 20.57 -30.11
N ALA A 133 13.82 21.15 -31.28
CA ALA A 133 14.94 22.08 -31.44
C ALA A 133 14.81 23.31 -30.52
N TYR A 134 13.57 23.79 -30.33
CA TYR A 134 13.30 24.90 -29.43
C TYR A 134 13.54 24.51 -27.96
N ALA A 135 13.06 23.35 -27.52
CA ALA A 135 13.33 22.82 -26.19
C ALA A 135 14.84 22.63 -25.94
N LYS A 136 15.55 22.10 -26.94
CA LYS A 136 17.01 21.92 -26.95
C LYS A 136 17.78 23.21 -26.75
N SER A 137 17.24 24.35 -27.19
CA SER A 137 17.87 25.66 -26.96
C SER A 137 17.88 26.11 -25.50
N PHE A 138 17.08 25.50 -24.64
CA PHE A 138 17.02 25.78 -23.20
C PHE A 138 17.72 24.74 -22.35
N MET A 139 17.66 23.45 -22.74
CA MET A 139 18.20 22.33 -21.97
C MET A 139 18.84 21.28 -22.87
N ASP A 140 19.96 20.71 -22.40
CA ASP A 140 20.67 19.67 -23.16
C ASP A 140 19.92 18.33 -23.16
N ASP A 141 19.06 18.06 -22.17
CA ASP A 141 18.27 16.86 -22.06
C ASP A 141 16.81 17.14 -22.47
N VAL A 142 16.39 16.53 -23.57
CA VAL A 142 15.03 16.68 -24.12
C VAL A 142 14.45 15.33 -24.42
N GLU A 143 13.28 15.07 -23.86
CA GLU A 143 12.46 13.91 -24.17
C GLU A 143 11.32 14.28 -25.11
N PHE A 144 11.09 13.44 -26.11
CA PHE A 144 10.00 13.63 -27.07
C PHE A 144 9.08 12.42 -27.10
N SER A 145 7.76 12.67 -27.00
CA SER A 145 6.71 11.64 -27.13
C SER A 145 5.83 11.88 -28.34
N PRO A 146 5.83 11.00 -29.35
CA PRO A 146 4.78 10.90 -30.36
C PRO A 146 3.52 10.31 -29.72
N MET A 147 2.65 11.12 -29.14
CA MET A 147 1.47 10.64 -28.40
C MET A 147 0.60 9.75 -29.28
N ASP A 148 0.13 8.62 -28.72
CA ASP A 148 -0.63 7.57 -29.40
C ASP A 148 0.21 6.81 -30.45
N ALA A 149 1.47 6.57 -30.13
CA ALA A 149 2.44 5.90 -31.00
C ALA A 149 1.97 4.51 -31.48
N VAL A 150 1.32 3.75 -30.62
CA VAL A 150 0.87 2.37 -30.93
C VAL A 150 -0.21 2.30 -31.99
N ARG A 151 -0.96 3.41 -32.24
CA ARG A 151 -1.96 3.52 -33.29
C ARG A 151 -1.50 4.42 -34.45
N THR A 152 -0.26 4.88 -34.40
CA THR A 152 0.38 5.64 -35.48
C THR A 152 0.86 4.65 -36.55
N ASP A 153 0.73 5.04 -37.82
CA ASP A 153 1.32 4.31 -38.95
C ASP A 153 2.84 4.13 -38.70
N PRO A 154 3.39 2.90 -38.77
CA PRO A 154 4.77 2.65 -38.38
C PRO A 154 5.80 3.45 -39.19
N ASP A 155 5.62 3.57 -40.51
CA ASP A 155 6.57 4.28 -41.34
C ASP A 155 6.59 5.78 -41.01
N TYR A 156 5.42 6.36 -40.78
CA TYR A 156 5.31 7.74 -40.34
C TYR A 156 5.87 7.93 -38.91
N LEU A 157 5.66 6.97 -38.00
CA LEU A 157 6.28 7.01 -36.69
C LEU A 157 7.80 7.05 -36.75
N TYR A 158 8.40 6.23 -37.62
CA TYR A 158 9.85 6.20 -37.80
C TYR A 158 10.38 7.54 -38.32
N GLU A 159 9.69 8.17 -39.31
CA GLU A 159 10.03 9.52 -39.80
C GLU A 159 9.99 10.57 -38.67
N VAL A 160 8.96 10.55 -37.83
CA VAL A 160 8.81 11.50 -36.72
C VAL A 160 9.93 11.31 -35.68
N LEU A 161 10.26 10.07 -35.34
CA LEU A 161 11.34 9.77 -34.39
C LEU A 161 12.71 10.19 -34.94
N GLU A 162 13.00 9.89 -36.21
CA GLU A 162 14.24 10.30 -36.84
C GLU A 162 14.40 11.82 -36.82
N ALA A 163 13.33 12.56 -37.19
CA ALA A 163 13.32 14.02 -37.19
C ALA A 163 13.48 14.61 -35.77
N ALA A 164 12.83 14.05 -34.78
CA ALA A 164 12.96 14.51 -33.40
C ALA A 164 14.38 14.29 -32.84
N ILE A 165 15.00 13.14 -33.12
CA ILE A 165 16.38 12.85 -32.70
C ILE A 165 17.35 13.79 -33.42
N ALA A 166 17.18 13.99 -34.74
CA ALA A 166 17.98 14.94 -35.51
C ALA A 166 17.85 16.38 -34.99
N ALA A 167 16.69 16.77 -34.45
CA ALA A 167 16.44 18.06 -33.84
C ALA A 167 17.03 18.18 -32.40
N GLY A 168 17.52 17.10 -31.81
CA GLY A 168 18.24 17.10 -30.55
C GLY A 168 17.54 16.38 -29.37
N ALA A 169 16.50 15.59 -29.64
CA ALA A 169 15.93 14.72 -28.61
C ALA A 169 16.98 13.70 -28.13
N THR A 170 17.18 13.61 -26.81
CA THR A 170 18.09 12.66 -26.16
C THR A 170 17.37 11.38 -25.74
N THR A 171 16.06 11.46 -25.64
CA THR A 171 15.17 10.35 -25.33
C THR A 171 13.93 10.43 -26.21
N VAL A 172 13.52 9.31 -26.78
CA VAL A 172 12.25 9.17 -27.50
C VAL A 172 11.38 8.18 -26.74
N ASN A 173 10.22 8.66 -26.32
CA ASN A 173 9.30 7.89 -25.50
C ASN A 173 8.14 7.38 -26.38
N ILE A 174 7.81 6.10 -26.27
CA ILE A 174 6.82 5.42 -27.12
C ILE A 174 5.58 5.12 -26.27
N PRO A 175 4.52 5.96 -26.35
CA PRO A 175 3.36 5.80 -25.50
C PRO A 175 2.29 4.88 -26.09
N ASP A 176 1.87 3.89 -25.30
CA ASP A 176 0.57 3.23 -25.44
C ASP A 176 -0.49 4.05 -24.67
N THR A 177 -0.90 5.15 -25.29
CA THR A 177 -1.74 6.19 -24.66
C THR A 177 -3.11 5.69 -24.21
N VAL A 178 -3.63 4.63 -24.82
CA VAL A 178 -4.97 4.09 -24.53
C VAL A 178 -4.94 2.67 -23.94
N GLY A 179 -3.76 2.16 -23.62
CA GLY A 179 -3.60 0.83 -23.02
C GLY A 179 -4.10 -0.30 -23.93
N TYR A 180 -3.81 -0.22 -25.22
CA TYR A 180 -4.44 -0.98 -26.28
C TYR A 180 -3.65 -2.22 -26.70
N THR A 181 -2.32 -2.20 -26.54
CA THR A 181 -1.45 -3.24 -27.08
C THR A 181 -1.31 -4.44 -26.18
N THR A 182 -1.02 -5.58 -26.80
CA THR A 182 -0.52 -6.79 -26.13
C THR A 182 1.02 -6.79 -26.05
N PRO A 183 1.65 -7.58 -25.17
CA PRO A 183 3.10 -7.56 -25.02
C PRO A 183 3.86 -7.84 -26.33
N ASN A 184 3.41 -8.80 -27.12
CA ASN A 184 4.05 -9.13 -28.38
C ASN A 184 3.95 -8.00 -29.42
N GLU A 185 2.80 -7.34 -29.50
CA GLU A 185 2.60 -6.18 -30.41
C GLU A 185 3.49 -5.02 -29.98
N PHE A 186 3.52 -4.71 -28.69
CA PHE A 186 4.34 -3.61 -28.18
C PHE A 186 5.85 -3.90 -28.35
N GLY A 187 6.27 -5.13 -28.03
CA GLY A 187 7.65 -5.56 -28.28
C GLY A 187 8.04 -5.50 -29.76
N ALA A 188 7.16 -5.91 -30.67
CA ALA A 188 7.40 -5.82 -32.12
C ALA A 188 7.53 -4.36 -32.59
N LEU A 189 6.71 -3.44 -32.05
CA LEU A 189 6.84 -2.01 -32.34
C LEU A 189 8.21 -1.47 -31.91
N ILE A 190 8.65 -1.76 -30.67
CA ILE A 190 9.97 -1.31 -30.17
C ILE A 190 11.10 -1.89 -31.01
N LYS A 191 11.01 -3.18 -31.39
CA LYS A 191 11.97 -3.80 -32.29
C LYS A 191 12.00 -3.10 -33.65
N GLY A 192 10.83 -2.83 -34.24
CA GLY A 192 10.70 -2.10 -35.51
C GLY A 192 11.35 -0.72 -35.46
N ILE A 193 11.19 0.03 -34.37
CA ILE A 193 11.85 1.32 -34.13
C ILE A 193 13.37 1.14 -34.11
N THR A 194 13.87 0.12 -33.39
CA THR A 194 15.31 -0.15 -33.30
C THR A 194 15.94 -0.50 -34.66
N GLU A 195 15.18 -1.19 -35.52
CA GLU A 195 15.64 -1.66 -36.81
C GLU A 195 15.50 -0.60 -37.96
N ASN A 196 14.51 0.29 -37.87
CA ASN A 196 14.14 1.15 -38.99
C ASN A 196 14.38 2.66 -38.75
N VAL A 197 14.67 3.14 -37.54
CA VAL A 197 15.04 4.51 -37.27
C VAL A 197 16.55 4.69 -37.37
N PRO A 198 17.10 5.36 -38.42
CA PRO A 198 18.54 5.32 -38.73
C PRO A 198 19.45 5.88 -37.63
N ASN A 199 18.96 6.89 -36.90
CA ASN A 199 19.71 7.59 -35.83
C ASN A 199 19.29 7.19 -34.41
N ILE A 200 18.59 6.07 -34.21
CA ILE A 200 18.06 5.65 -32.91
C ILE A 200 19.14 5.44 -31.86
N ASN A 201 20.36 5.09 -32.26
CA ASN A 201 21.51 4.92 -31.39
C ASN A 201 21.97 6.24 -30.71
N GLN A 202 21.46 7.39 -31.12
CA GLN A 202 21.74 8.71 -30.54
C GLN A 202 20.75 9.07 -29.40
N ALA A 203 19.70 8.27 -29.21
CA ALA A 203 18.67 8.52 -28.20
C ALA A 203 18.36 7.26 -27.38
N ILE A 204 17.84 7.46 -26.17
CA ILE A 204 17.31 6.38 -25.33
C ILE A 204 15.87 6.09 -25.77
N ILE A 205 15.53 4.81 -25.95
CA ILE A 205 14.13 4.41 -26.14
C ILE A 205 13.48 4.30 -24.78
N SER A 206 12.50 5.17 -24.53
CA SER A 206 11.61 5.15 -23.39
C SER A 206 10.26 4.54 -23.76
N VAL A 207 9.54 4.00 -22.80
CA VAL A 207 8.17 3.53 -22.99
C VAL A 207 7.25 4.07 -21.89
N HIS A 208 6.05 4.44 -22.31
CA HIS A 208 4.94 4.88 -21.48
C HIS A 208 3.69 4.07 -21.83
N GLY A 209 2.79 3.82 -20.88
CA GLY A 209 1.55 3.12 -21.21
C GLY A 209 0.55 3.07 -20.08
N HIS A 210 -0.73 3.17 -20.48
CA HIS A 210 -1.87 3.00 -19.59
C HIS A 210 -2.27 1.52 -19.46
N ASN A 211 -3.01 1.22 -18.41
CA ASN A 211 -3.28 -0.14 -17.97
C ASN A 211 -4.72 -0.60 -18.27
N ASP A 212 -5.34 -0.06 -19.33
CA ASP A 212 -6.75 -0.30 -19.65
C ASP A 212 -7.08 -1.78 -19.88
N LEU A 213 -6.16 -2.54 -20.47
CA LEU A 213 -6.27 -4.01 -20.60
C LEU A 213 -5.57 -4.79 -19.47
N GLY A 214 -5.00 -4.12 -18.47
CA GLY A 214 -4.23 -4.78 -17.40
C GLY A 214 -2.87 -5.32 -17.85
N LEU A 215 -2.28 -4.79 -18.95
CA LEU A 215 -1.09 -5.34 -19.58
C LEU A 215 0.12 -4.39 -19.56
N ALA A 216 0.00 -3.20 -18.99
CA ALA A 216 1.06 -2.18 -19.07
C ALA A 216 2.42 -2.67 -18.57
N VAL A 217 2.46 -3.35 -17.41
CA VAL A 217 3.71 -3.93 -16.87
C VAL A 217 4.29 -5.00 -17.79
N ALA A 218 3.44 -5.88 -18.33
CA ALA A 218 3.87 -6.95 -19.24
C ALA A 218 4.40 -6.38 -20.57
N ASN A 219 3.75 -5.34 -21.10
CA ASN A 219 4.18 -4.61 -22.30
C ASN A 219 5.58 -4.01 -22.10
N PHE A 220 5.84 -3.39 -20.95
CA PHE A 220 7.14 -2.78 -20.66
C PHE A 220 8.26 -3.79 -20.51
N LEU A 221 7.98 -4.92 -19.84
CA LEU A 221 8.96 -6.01 -19.72
C LEU A 221 9.32 -6.58 -21.10
N GLU A 222 8.35 -6.67 -22.02
CA GLU A 222 8.61 -7.08 -23.39
C GLU A 222 9.38 -6.01 -24.18
N ALA A 223 9.08 -4.72 -23.95
CA ALA A 223 9.82 -3.61 -24.56
C ALA A 223 11.30 -3.60 -24.15
N VAL A 224 11.63 -3.91 -22.88
CA VAL A 224 13.01 -4.05 -22.39
C VAL A 224 13.78 -5.09 -23.20
N LYS A 225 13.16 -6.22 -23.51
CA LYS A 225 13.77 -7.29 -24.33
C LYS A 225 14.07 -6.83 -25.76
N ASN A 226 13.33 -5.84 -26.25
CA ASN A 226 13.42 -5.34 -27.63
C ASN A 226 14.16 -3.99 -27.75
N GLY A 227 14.80 -3.49 -26.68
CA GLY A 227 15.68 -2.34 -26.76
C GLY A 227 15.28 -1.12 -25.93
N ALA A 228 14.12 -1.08 -25.28
CA ALA A 228 13.76 -0.01 -24.35
C ALA A 228 14.72 -0.01 -23.14
N ARG A 229 15.12 1.20 -22.72
CA ARG A 229 16.05 1.40 -21.60
C ARG A 229 15.54 2.40 -20.56
N GLN A 230 14.43 3.09 -20.81
CA GLN A 230 13.71 3.91 -19.84
C GLN A 230 12.26 3.46 -19.74
N LEU A 231 11.74 3.38 -18.52
CA LEU A 231 10.36 2.98 -18.22
C LEU A 231 9.67 4.12 -17.46
N GLU A 232 8.65 4.72 -18.08
CA GLU A 232 7.77 5.68 -17.41
C GLU A 232 6.68 4.95 -16.64
N CYS A 233 6.61 5.16 -15.34
CA CYS A 233 5.70 4.45 -14.47
C CYS A 233 5.24 5.34 -13.32
N THR A 234 4.27 4.87 -12.54
CA THR A 234 3.77 5.58 -11.37
C THR A 234 3.76 4.66 -10.15
N ILE A 235 3.91 5.24 -8.97
CA ILE A 235 3.69 4.51 -7.72
C ILE A 235 2.25 4.02 -7.66
N ASN A 236 2.05 2.77 -7.31
CA ASN A 236 0.77 2.06 -7.24
C ASN A 236 0.03 1.95 -8.59
N GLY A 237 0.65 2.36 -9.69
CA GLY A 237 0.04 2.39 -11.01
C GLY A 237 -1.09 3.42 -11.14
N ILE A 238 -1.13 4.47 -10.33
CA ILE A 238 -2.16 5.53 -10.43
C ILE A 238 -2.02 6.32 -11.74
N GLY A 239 -3.12 6.91 -12.22
CA GLY A 239 -3.13 7.72 -13.44
C GLY A 239 -4.51 7.79 -14.09
N GLU A 240 -4.54 8.30 -15.30
CA GLU A 240 -5.77 8.40 -16.10
C GLU A 240 -6.44 7.03 -16.29
N ARG A 241 -7.77 6.98 -16.25
CA ARG A 241 -8.63 5.79 -16.46
C ARG A 241 -8.23 4.60 -15.57
N ALA A 242 -7.60 3.56 -16.13
CA ALA A 242 -7.13 2.37 -15.40
C ALA A 242 -5.71 2.53 -14.80
N GLY A 243 -5.11 3.72 -14.96
CA GLY A 243 -3.79 4.04 -14.44
C GLY A 243 -2.65 3.67 -15.39
N ASN A 244 -1.44 3.77 -14.88
CA ASN A 244 -0.17 3.52 -15.57
C ASN A 244 0.43 2.15 -15.21
N ALA A 245 1.54 1.81 -15.84
CA ALA A 245 2.40 0.73 -15.36
C ALA A 245 2.87 1.03 -13.92
N ALA A 246 2.71 0.09 -13.02
CA ALA A 246 3.10 0.25 -11.61
C ALA A 246 4.61 0.10 -11.42
N LEU A 247 5.25 1.12 -10.83
CA LEU A 247 6.70 1.13 -10.57
C LEU A 247 7.15 -0.08 -9.76
N GLU A 248 6.48 -0.37 -8.67
CA GLU A 248 6.80 -1.49 -7.78
C GLU A 248 6.75 -2.84 -8.48
N GLU A 249 5.80 -3.03 -9.39
CA GLU A 249 5.65 -4.28 -10.14
C GLU A 249 6.76 -4.45 -11.18
N LEU A 250 7.10 -3.39 -11.91
CA LEU A 250 8.20 -3.37 -12.87
C LEU A 250 9.53 -3.64 -12.20
N VAL A 251 9.83 -2.88 -11.13
CA VAL A 251 11.11 -2.98 -10.43
C VAL A 251 11.28 -4.35 -9.79
N MET A 252 10.25 -4.89 -9.14
CA MET A 252 10.35 -6.19 -8.49
C MET A 252 10.37 -7.34 -9.50
N ALA A 253 9.67 -7.23 -10.65
CA ALA A 253 9.79 -8.21 -11.73
C ALA A 253 11.23 -8.27 -12.28
N LEU A 254 11.85 -7.12 -12.54
CA LEU A 254 13.24 -7.03 -12.97
C LEU A 254 14.21 -7.53 -11.90
N HIS A 255 13.97 -7.21 -10.62
CA HIS A 255 14.79 -7.64 -9.50
C HIS A 255 14.77 -9.17 -9.31
N VAL A 256 13.58 -9.77 -9.24
CA VAL A 256 13.39 -11.22 -9.01
C VAL A 256 13.83 -12.03 -10.22
N ARG A 257 13.61 -11.50 -11.42
CA ARG A 257 13.93 -12.21 -12.68
C ARG A 257 15.19 -11.67 -13.34
N ARG A 258 16.11 -11.08 -12.59
CA ARG A 258 17.36 -10.46 -13.07
C ARG A 258 18.15 -11.37 -14.03
N GLN A 259 18.34 -12.62 -13.68
CA GLN A 259 19.04 -13.58 -14.55
C GLN A 259 18.38 -13.76 -15.93
N TYR A 260 17.06 -13.65 -15.99
CA TYR A 260 16.33 -13.70 -17.26
C TYR A 260 16.54 -12.43 -18.09
N PHE A 261 16.63 -11.26 -17.47
CA PHE A 261 16.75 -9.97 -18.17
C PHE A 261 18.20 -9.58 -18.48
N ASN A 262 19.20 -10.07 -17.74
CA ASN A 262 20.60 -9.73 -17.94
C ASN A 262 21.08 -9.84 -19.41
N PRO A 263 20.77 -10.93 -20.17
CA PRO A 263 21.22 -11.03 -21.56
C PRO A 263 20.70 -9.95 -22.49
N PHE A 264 19.48 -9.43 -22.25
CA PHE A 264 18.88 -8.36 -23.07
C PHE A 264 19.54 -6.99 -22.82
N LEU A 265 20.32 -6.87 -21.72
CA LEU A 265 21.12 -5.70 -21.42
C LEU A 265 22.62 -5.92 -21.72
N GLY A 266 22.97 -7.01 -22.43
CA GLY A 266 24.35 -7.35 -22.73
C GLY A 266 25.17 -7.84 -21.52
N ARG A 267 24.52 -8.25 -20.42
CA ARG A 267 25.16 -8.73 -19.19
C ARG A 267 25.23 -10.26 -19.16
N PRO A 268 26.22 -10.85 -18.45
CA PRO A 268 26.21 -12.28 -18.14
C PRO A 268 24.93 -12.67 -17.39
N VAL A 269 24.41 -13.89 -17.67
CA VAL A 269 23.16 -14.40 -17.05
C VAL A 269 23.24 -14.37 -15.52
N ASP A 270 24.38 -14.71 -14.96
CA ASP A 270 24.66 -14.80 -13.53
C ASP A 270 25.11 -13.49 -12.88
N SER A 271 25.09 -12.38 -13.62
CA SER A 271 25.42 -11.05 -13.05
C SER A 271 24.51 -10.72 -11.88
N GLU A 272 25.12 -10.36 -10.74
CA GLU A 272 24.43 -9.95 -9.52
C GLU A 272 24.15 -8.44 -9.44
N GLU A 273 24.62 -7.68 -10.42
CA GLU A 273 24.39 -6.22 -10.45
C GLU A 273 22.90 -5.90 -10.63
N PRO A 274 22.35 -4.96 -9.85
CA PRO A 274 20.95 -4.52 -10.00
C PRO A 274 20.65 -3.98 -11.40
N LEU A 275 19.48 -4.29 -11.94
CA LEU A 275 19.05 -3.79 -13.24
C LEU A 275 18.54 -2.34 -13.20
N THR A 276 18.15 -1.86 -12.03
CA THR A 276 17.68 -0.47 -11.79
C THR A 276 18.44 0.17 -10.65
N GLY A 277 18.34 1.48 -10.48
CA GLY A 277 18.89 2.23 -9.35
C GLY A 277 18.01 2.24 -8.10
N ILE A 278 16.87 1.54 -8.11
CA ILE A 278 15.87 1.62 -7.05
C ILE A 278 16.32 0.89 -5.77
N ASP A 279 16.25 1.57 -4.63
CA ASP A 279 16.28 0.94 -3.31
C ASP A 279 14.93 0.28 -3.02
N THR A 280 14.85 -1.01 -3.30
CA THR A 280 13.59 -1.77 -3.17
C THR A 280 13.01 -1.71 -1.76
N LYS A 281 13.83 -1.52 -0.71
CA LYS A 281 13.38 -1.41 0.69
C LYS A 281 12.55 -0.14 0.97
N GLN A 282 12.55 0.82 0.05
CA GLN A 282 11.71 2.03 0.16
C GLN A 282 10.33 1.84 -0.51
N ILE A 283 10.11 0.78 -1.29
CA ILE A 283 8.90 0.57 -2.11
C ILE A 283 7.63 0.66 -1.25
N TYR A 284 7.53 -0.14 -0.19
CA TYR A 284 6.31 -0.17 0.63
C TYR A 284 6.01 1.19 1.27
N LYS A 285 7.03 1.84 1.82
CA LYS A 285 6.90 3.18 2.41
C LYS A 285 6.44 4.22 1.40
N THR A 286 6.97 4.16 0.17
CA THR A 286 6.59 5.08 -0.91
C THR A 286 5.16 4.84 -1.35
N SER A 287 4.77 3.58 -1.55
CA SER A 287 3.40 3.19 -1.86
C SER A 287 2.39 3.73 -0.84
N ARG A 288 2.69 3.57 0.46
CA ARG A 288 1.82 4.06 1.55
C ARG A 288 1.75 5.59 1.58
N LEU A 289 2.86 6.28 1.37
CA LEU A 289 2.88 7.75 1.34
C LEU A 289 1.98 8.28 0.21
N VAL A 290 2.14 7.75 -1.01
CA VAL A 290 1.34 8.17 -2.17
C VAL A 290 -0.14 7.85 -1.93
N SER A 291 -0.48 6.65 -1.46
CA SER A 291 -1.85 6.26 -1.15
C SER A 291 -2.50 7.20 -0.11
N ASN A 292 -1.77 7.56 0.94
CA ASN A 292 -2.28 8.44 1.99
C ASN A 292 -2.52 9.88 1.51
N LEU A 293 -1.60 10.43 0.70
CA LEU A 293 -1.70 11.81 0.24
C LEU A 293 -2.71 11.98 -0.90
N THR A 294 -2.80 11.00 -1.79
CA THR A 294 -3.76 11.03 -2.92
C THR A 294 -5.16 10.55 -2.54
N GLY A 295 -5.32 9.85 -1.40
CA GLY A 295 -6.57 9.18 -1.04
C GLY A 295 -6.87 7.92 -1.87
N MET A 296 -6.00 7.54 -2.82
CA MET A 296 -6.16 6.36 -3.67
C MET A 296 -5.72 5.11 -2.92
N LEU A 297 -6.68 4.34 -2.43
CA LEU A 297 -6.41 3.14 -1.63
C LEU A 297 -5.80 2.01 -2.47
N VAL A 298 -4.74 1.41 -1.94
CA VAL A 298 -4.15 0.20 -2.52
C VAL A 298 -5.06 -0.99 -2.26
N GLN A 299 -5.44 -1.71 -3.32
CA GLN A 299 -6.25 -2.93 -3.17
C GLN A 299 -5.48 -3.98 -2.35
N PRO A 300 -6.15 -4.73 -1.45
CA PRO A 300 -5.47 -5.74 -0.62
C PRO A 300 -4.70 -6.80 -1.41
N ASN A 301 -5.18 -7.18 -2.59
CA ASN A 301 -4.55 -8.15 -3.48
C ASN A 301 -3.63 -7.54 -4.54
N LYS A 302 -3.32 -6.23 -4.46
CA LYS A 302 -2.35 -5.59 -5.36
C LYS A 302 -1.00 -6.29 -5.25
N ALA A 303 -0.41 -6.61 -6.38
CA ALA A 303 0.93 -7.20 -6.41
C ALA A 303 1.94 -6.33 -5.66
N ILE A 304 2.90 -6.93 -5.00
CA ILE A 304 4.02 -6.34 -4.28
C ILE A 304 3.61 -5.59 -2.99
N VAL A 305 2.70 -4.60 -3.06
CA VAL A 305 2.41 -3.65 -1.97
C VAL A 305 1.03 -3.83 -1.31
N GLY A 306 0.20 -4.71 -1.83
CA GLY A 306 -1.10 -5.01 -1.23
C GLY A 306 -0.96 -5.72 0.11
N ALA A 307 -1.92 -5.52 1.01
CA ALA A 307 -1.89 -6.12 2.35
C ALA A 307 -1.80 -7.66 2.33
N ASN A 308 -2.34 -8.28 1.27
CA ASN A 308 -2.34 -9.74 1.10
C ASN A 308 -1.13 -10.26 0.29
N ALA A 309 -0.25 -9.38 -0.21
CA ALA A 309 0.85 -9.78 -1.12
C ALA A 309 1.82 -10.81 -0.50
N PHE A 310 1.93 -10.82 0.84
CA PHE A 310 2.77 -11.75 1.61
C PHE A 310 1.97 -12.50 2.68
N ALA A 311 0.65 -12.63 2.49
CA ALA A 311 -0.23 -13.31 3.43
C ALA A 311 -0.60 -14.70 2.91
N HIS A 312 -0.55 -15.70 3.79
CA HIS A 312 -0.93 -17.07 3.48
C HIS A 312 -2.03 -17.53 4.44
N GLU A 313 -3.22 -17.85 3.93
CA GLU A 313 -4.34 -18.37 4.73
C GLU A 313 -4.51 -19.89 4.57
N SER A 314 -4.23 -20.43 3.39
CA SER A 314 -4.37 -21.88 3.12
C SER A 314 -3.39 -22.71 3.95
N GLY A 315 -3.89 -23.75 4.64
CA GLY A 315 -3.07 -24.62 5.48
C GLY A 315 -1.92 -25.31 4.74
N ILE A 316 -2.10 -25.66 3.45
CA ILE A 316 -1.03 -26.24 2.61
C ILE A 316 0.07 -25.22 2.35
N HIS A 317 -0.29 -23.98 2.04
CA HIS A 317 0.67 -22.90 1.82
C HIS A 317 1.42 -22.56 3.10
N GLN A 318 0.70 -22.42 4.22
CA GLN A 318 1.31 -22.14 5.52
C GLN A 318 2.30 -23.23 5.95
N ASP A 319 1.95 -24.50 5.79
CA ASP A 319 2.86 -25.62 6.10
C ASP A 319 4.11 -25.60 5.19
N GLY A 320 3.93 -25.28 3.91
CA GLY A 320 5.03 -25.13 2.97
C GLY A 320 5.99 -23.99 3.37
N VAL A 321 5.46 -22.79 3.61
CA VAL A 321 6.23 -21.59 3.98
C VAL A 321 6.97 -21.80 5.31
N LEU A 322 6.34 -22.45 6.31
CA LEU A 322 6.98 -22.77 7.59
C LEU A 322 8.16 -23.73 7.43
N LYS A 323 8.11 -24.64 6.45
CA LYS A 323 9.21 -25.55 6.15
C LYS A 323 10.31 -24.88 5.33
N ASN A 324 9.93 -24.14 4.30
CA ASN A 324 10.83 -23.36 3.47
C ASN A 324 10.02 -22.28 2.73
N LYS A 325 10.34 -21.00 2.95
CA LYS A 325 9.66 -19.85 2.30
C LYS A 325 9.63 -19.97 0.78
N LEU A 326 10.68 -20.48 0.16
CA LEU A 326 10.79 -20.67 -1.30
C LEU A 326 9.73 -21.60 -1.91
N THR A 327 8.96 -22.33 -1.10
CA THR A 327 7.88 -23.19 -1.61
C THR A 327 6.74 -22.40 -2.23
N TYR A 328 6.46 -21.18 -1.71
CA TYR A 328 5.36 -20.33 -2.15
C TYR A 328 5.71 -18.85 -2.28
N GLU A 329 6.93 -18.44 -1.93
CA GLU A 329 7.38 -17.06 -2.01
C GLU A 329 8.53 -16.91 -3.01
N ILE A 330 8.37 -15.99 -3.95
CA ILE A 330 9.40 -15.63 -4.94
C ILE A 330 10.30 -14.49 -4.46
N MET A 331 9.94 -13.83 -3.36
CA MET A 331 10.65 -12.73 -2.72
C MET A 331 10.29 -12.66 -1.23
N ASP A 332 11.20 -12.10 -0.43
CA ASP A 332 10.98 -11.85 1.00
C ASP A 332 10.30 -10.48 1.19
N ALA A 333 9.32 -10.37 2.09
CA ALA A 333 8.64 -9.12 2.42
C ALA A 333 9.63 -8.00 2.83
N ARG A 334 10.74 -8.35 3.48
CA ARG A 334 11.81 -7.42 3.85
C ARG A 334 12.51 -6.79 2.65
N SER A 335 12.47 -7.44 1.47
CA SER A 335 13.06 -6.89 0.25
C SER A 335 12.36 -5.61 -0.24
N ILE A 336 11.10 -5.39 0.16
CA ILE A 336 10.33 -4.18 -0.15
C ILE A 336 10.15 -3.23 1.05
N GLY A 337 10.81 -3.54 2.19
CA GLY A 337 10.77 -2.73 3.41
C GLY A 337 9.66 -3.08 4.40
N LEU A 338 9.00 -4.22 4.26
CA LEU A 338 8.13 -4.79 5.28
C LEU A 338 8.95 -5.56 6.34
N HIS A 339 8.54 -5.50 7.60
CA HIS A 339 9.33 -6.11 8.69
C HIS A 339 9.18 -7.63 8.79
N ASP A 340 8.00 -8.19 8.47
CA ASP A 340 7.77 -9.65 8.46
C ASP A 340 6.54 -10.07 7.64
N ASN A 341 6.50 -11.37 7.26
CA ASN A 341 5.35 -11.99 6.63
C ASN A 341 4.29 -12.27 7.70
N GLN A 342 3.06 -11.85 7.49
CA GLN A 342 1.96 -12.16 8.40
C GLN A 342 1.35 -13.51 8.04
N ILE A 343 1.42 -14.49 8.96
CA ILE A 343 0.57 -15.67 8.90
C ILE A 343 -0.82 -15.22 9.37
N VAL A 344 -1.70 -15.00 8.41
CA VAL A 344 -3.11 -14.69 8.70
C VAL A 344 -3.82 -16.01 9.00
N LEU A 345 -4.32 -16.15 10.23
CA LEU A 345 -5.09 -17.32 10.62
C LEU A 345 -6.57 -17.13 10.25
N GLY A 346 -7.13 -18.13 9.57
CA GLY A 346 -8.52 -18.16 9.14
C GLY A 346 -9.05 -19.59 9.05
N LYS A 347 -10.28 -19.75 8.55
CA LYS A 347 -10.96 -21.07 8.46
C LYS A 347 -10.17 -22.14 7.70
N HIS A 348 -9.27 -21.73 6.79
CA HIS A 348 -8.44 -22.64 6.00
C HIS A 348 -7.10 -22.97 6.65
N SER A 349 -6.72 -22.27 7.73
CA SER A 349 -5.45 -22.51 8.43
C SER A 349 -5.37 -23.92 9.05
N GLY A 350 -4.20 -24.52 8.93
CA GLY A 350 -3.90 -25.82 9.50
C GLY A 350 -3.47 -25.75 10.98
N ARG A 351 -3.52 -26.89 11.69
CA ARG A 351 -3.12 -27.00 13.09
C ARG A 351 -1.68 -26.52 13.35
N ASN A 352 -0.78 -26.73 12.39
CA ASN A 352 0.63 -26.35 12.54
C ASN A 352 0.82 -24.84 12.55
N ALA A 353 0.13 -24.11 11.65
CA ALA A 353 0.14 -22.65 11.63
C ALA A 353 -0.46 -22.06 12.93
N PHE A 354 -1.57 -22.64 13.43
CA PHE A 354 -2.17 -22.26 14.69
C PHE A 354 -1.20 -22.46 15.86
N ARG A 355 -0.54 -23.63 15.95
CA ARG A 355 0.50 -23.91 16.97
C ARG A 355 1.64 -22.90 16.91
N THR A 356 2.15 -22.62 15.71
CA THR A 356 3.26 -21.68 15.53
C THR A 356 2.87 -20.28 16.01
N ARG A 357 1.69 -19.80 15.64
CA ARG A 357 1.22 -18.47 16.07
C ARG A 357 1.01 -18.38 17.56
N LEU A 358 0.46 -19.42 18.19
CA LEU A 358 0.35 -19.49 19.64
C LEU A 358 1.72 -19.43 20.33
N LYS A 359 2.71 -20.11 19.77
CA LYS A 359 4.08 -20.09 20.28
C LYS A 359 4.72 -18.70 20.16
N ASP A 360 4.49 -17.99 19.07
CA ASP A 360 4.92 -16.60 18.87
C ASP A 360 4.27 -15.64 19.89
N LEU A 361 3.03 -15.95 20.31
CA LEU A 361 2.30 -15.24 21.36
C LEU A 361 2.68 -15.66 22.78
N GLY A 362 3.60 -16.63 22.94
CA GLY A 362 4.09 -17.10 24.24
C GLY A 362 3.29 -18.22 24.88
N PHE A 363 2.37 -18.87 24.13
CA PHE A 363 1.57 -19.99 24.63
C PHE A 363 2.18 -21.33 24.20
N GLU A 364 2.55 -22.17 25.17
CA GLU A 364 2.94 -23.55 24.95
C GLU A 364 1.85 -24.48 25.52
N LEU A 365 1.11 -25.15 24.62
CA LEU A 365 0.02 -26.07 24.96
C LEU A 365 0.45 -27.53 24.77
N ALA A 366 -0.02 -28.42 25.64
CA ALA A 366 0.09 -29.86 25.40
C ALA A 366 -0.77 -30.27 24.18
N ASP A 367 -0.46 -31.40 23.55
CA ASP A 367 -1.13 -31.83 22.30
C ASP A 367 -2.65 -31.98 22.43
N THR A 368 -3.16 -32.38 23.59
CA THR A 368 -4.60 -32.46 23.89
C THR A 368 -5.26 -31.09 23.99
N GLU A 369 -4.64 -30.17 24.72
CA GLU A 369 -5.10 -28.77 24.85
C GLU A 369 -5.08 -28.05 23.53
N LEU A 370 -3.99 -28.24 22.74
CA LEU A 370 -3.86 -27.67 21.40
C LEU A 370 -4.94 -28.18 20.44
N ASN A 371 -5.33 -29.46 20.53
CA ASN A 371 -6.40 -30.02 19.70
C ASN A 371 -7.75 -29.38 20.00
N ASN A 372 -8.06 -29.24 21.30
CA ASN A 372 -9.31 -28.62 21.74
C ASN A 372 -9.35 -27.13 21.36
N ALA A 373 -8.27 -26.39 21.61
CA ALA A 373 -8.15 -24.99 21.20
C ALA A 373 -8.25 -24.84 19.68
N PHE A 374 -7.65 -25.76 18.91
CA PHE A 374 -7.75 -25.76 17.46
C PHE A 374 -9.15 -26.05 16.95
N PHE A 375 -9.89 -26.95 17.58
CA PHE A 375 -11.29 -27.20 17.22
C PHE A 375 -12.16 -25.95 17.43
N ARG A 376 -12.03 -25.29 18.58
CA ARG A 376 -12.72 -24.02 18.86
C ARG A 376 -12.29 -22.90 17.90
N PHE A 377 -11.01 -22.81 17.60
CA PHE A 377 -10.51 -21.88 16.59
C PHE A 377 -11.23 -22.08 15.25
N LYS A 378 -11.43 -23.32 14.82
CA LYS A 378 -12.16 -23.61 13.57
C LYS A 378 -13.62 -23.16 13.62
N GLU A 379 -14.32 -23.44 14.72
CA GLU A 379 -15.71 -22.99 14.91
C GLU A 379 -15.82 -21.46 14.94
N PHE A 380 -14.82 -20.79 15.51
CA PHE A 380 -14.75 -19.34 15.57
C PHE A 380 -14.41 -18.74 14.20
N ALA A 381 -13.45 -19.33 13.48
CA ALA A 381 -13.04 -18.92 12.14
C ALA A 381 -14.13 -19.11 11.07
N ASP A 382 -15.09 -20.01 11.28
CA ASP A 382 -16.26 -20.14 10.40
C ASP A 382 -17.25 -18.97 10.54
N LYS A 383 -17.24 -18.29 11.69
CA LYS A 383 -18.17 -17.20 12.02
C LYS A 383 -17.55 -15.80 11.87
N LYS A 384 -16.23 -15.69 11.92
CA LYS A 384 -15.50 -14.41 11.88
C LYS A 384 -14.56 -14.37 10.67
N LYS A 385 -14.66 -13.31 9.86
CA LYS A 385 -13.90 -13.16 8.61
C LYS A 385 -12.40 -12.94 8.84
N GLU A 386 -12.01 -12.30 9.93
CA GLU A 386 -10.63 -11.96 10.26
C GLU A 386 -10.34 -12.34 11.72
N ILE A 387 -9.37 -13.23 11.92
CA ILE A 387 -8.95 -13.73 13.24
C ILE A 387 -7.75 -12.91 13.70
N THR A 388 -7.88 -12.26 14.83
CA THR A 388 -6.80 -11.48 15.45
C THR A 388 -6.02 -12.33 16.45
N ASP A 389 -4.83 -11.88 16.86
CA ASP A 389 -4.04 -12.53 17.92
C ASP A 389 -4.83 -12.61 19.22
N TRP A 390 -5.68 -11.64 19.47
CA TRP A 390 -6.57 -11.56 20.61
C TRP A 390 -7.63 -12.67 20.66
N ASP A 391 -8.16 -13.02 19.48
CA ASP A 391 -9.10 -14.13 19.37
C ASP A 391 -8.40 -15.45 19.74
N LEU A 392 -7.13 -15.59 19.34
CA LEU A 392 -6.33 -16.75 19.68
C LEU A 392 -6.04 -16.84 21.18
N GLU A 393 -5.67 -15.71 21.79
CA GLU A 393 -5.47 -15.63 23.24
C GLU A 393 -6.77 -15.93 24.00
N ALA A 394 -7.92 -15.43 23.52
CA ALA A 394 -9.21 -15.71 24.12
C ALA A 394 -9.55 -17.22 24.03
N ILE A 395 -9.35 -17.84 22.87
CA ILE A 395 -9.59 -19.27 22.65
C ILE A 395 -8.72 -20.12 23.57
N VAL A 396 -7.44 -19.76 23.74
CA VAL A 396 -6.51 -20.48 24.62
C VAL A 396 -6.86 -20.26 26.08
N ASN A 397 -7.16 -19.03 26.47
CA ASN A 397 -7.55 -18.70 27.85
C ASN A 397 -8.88 -19.36 28.23
N ASP A 398 -9.83 -19.51 27.30
CA ASP A 398 -11.08 -20.25 27.54
C ASP A 398 -10.84 -21.76 27.71
N GLU A 399 -9.82 -22.33 27.04
CA GLU A 399 -9.43 -23.74 27.22
C GLU A 399 -8.74 -23.97 28.58
N ILE A 400 -7.88 -23.03 29.01
CA ILE A 400 -7.17 -23.08 30.27
C ILE A 400 -8.10 -22.69 31.43
N GLN A 401 -9.11 -21.85 31.19
CA GLN A 401 -10.02 -21.33 32.20
C GLN A 401 -11.46 -21.29 31.66
N GLN A 402 -12.26 -22.29 32.02
CA GLN A 402 -13.71 -22.09 32.18
C GLN A 402 -13.88 -21.12 33.37
N ALA A 403 -13.92 -19.81 33.09
CA ALA A 403 -14.25 -18.86 34.15
C ALA A 403 -15.73 -19.09 34.53
N PRO A 404 -16.03 -19.41 35.77
CA PRO A 404 -17.42 -19.48 36.22
C PRO A 404 -18.06 -18.09 36.02
N GLU A 405 -19.33 -18.04 35.62
CA GLU A 405 -20.13 -16.81 35.53
C GLU A 405 -20.37 -16.30 36.96
N LEU A 406 -19.39 -15.59 37.53
CA LEU A 406 -19.38 -15.13 38.92
C LEU A 406 -20.27 -13.91 39.12
N PHE A 407 -20.18 -12.95 38.17
CA PHE A 407 -21.06 -11.77 38.10
C PHE A 407 -21.93 -11.89 36.86
N LYS A 408 -23.24 -11.67 37.03
CA LYS A 408 -24.19 -11.72 35.93
C LYS A 408 -24.91 -10.38 35.79
N LEU A 409 -24.89 -9.80 34.58
CA LEU A 409 -25.65 -8.60 34.28
C LEU A 409 -27.13 -8.94 34.10
N GLU A 410 -28.00 -8.40 34.96
CA GLU A 410 -29.46 -8.60 34.88
C GLU A 410 -30.16 -7.44 34.22
N LEU A 411 -29.66 -6.20 34.41
CA LEU A 411 -30.21 -4.98 33.79
C LEU A 411 -29.10 -3.98 33.47
N VAL A 412 -29.20 -3.36 32.29
CA VAL A 412 -28.49 -2.13 31.97
C VAL A 412 -29.48 -1.13 31.35
N GLN A 413 -29.53 0.07 31.90
CA GLN A 413 -30.32 1.17 31.37
C GLN A 413 -29.43 2.40 31.24
N VAL A 414 -29.49 3.07 30.08
CA VAL A 414 -28.68 4.26 29.79
C VAL A 414 -29.58 5.40 29.34
N SER A 415 -29.32 6.58 29.87
CA SER A 415 -29.90 7.84 29.42
C SER A 415 -28.78 8.73 28.91
N CYS A 416 -28.85 9.15 27.62
CA CYS A 416 -27.86 10.03 27.01
C CYS A 416 -28.53 10.87 25.93
N GLY A 417 -27.92 12.02 25.59
CA GLY A 417 -28.39 12.92 24.54
C GLY A 417 -27.52 14.16 24.49
N SER A 418 -27.70 15.01 23.46
CA SER A 418 -26.89 16.21 23.23
C SER A 418 -26.95 17.25 24.36
N ASN A 419 -28.02 17.23 25.18
CA ASN A 419 -28.25 18.18 26.29
C ASN A 419 -28.43 17.47 27.64
N ALA A 420 -28.10 16.17 27.76
CA ALA A 420 -28.22 15.39 28.99
C ALA A 420 -26.85 14.80 29.36
N GLN A 421 -26.55 14.77 30.66
CA GLN A 421 -25.39 14.07 31.16
C GLN A 421 -25.58 12.54 30.96
N PRO A 422 -24.66 11.83 30.31
CA PRO A 422 -24.76 10.38 30.16
C PRO A 422 -24.81 9.72 31.54
N THR A 423 -25.87 8.97 31.79
CA THR A 423 -26.09 8.24 33.04
C THR A 423 -26.43 6.81 32.75
N ALA A 424 -25.84 5.86 33.48
CA ALA A 424 -26.16 4.44 33.39
C ALA A 424 -26.58 3.90 34.75
N THR A 425 -27.59 3.01 34.74
CA THR A 425 -28.00 2.20 35.90
C THR A 425 -27.78 0.74 35.52
N VAL A 426 -27.13 -0.03 36.39
CA VAL A 426 -26.90 -1.47 36.23
C VAL A 426 -27.43 -2.26 37.41
N THR A 427 -27.97 -3.45 37.14
CA THR A 427 -28.25 -4.46 38.16
C THR A 427 -27.39 -5.67 37.88
N ILE A 428 -26.60 -6.09 38.85
CA ILE A 428 -25.66 -7.21 38.75
C ILE A 428 -25.96 -8.22 39.87
N ARG A 429 -26.06 -9.50 39.48
CA ARG A 429 -26.11 -10.58 40.42
C ARG A 429 -24.69 -11.00 40.78
N THR A 430 -24.40 -10.99 42.09
CA THR A 430 -23.08 -11.34 42.64
C THR A 430 -22.88 -12.85 42.77
N PRO A 431 -21.64 -13.35 42.99
CA PRO A 431 -21.37 -14.76 43.25
C PRO A 431 -22.10 -15.32 44.49
N ARG A 432 -22.59 -14.45 45.40
CA ARG A 432 -23.38 -14.82 46.58
C ARG A 432 -24.88 -14.90 46.28
N GLY A 433 -25.30 -14.61 45.05
CA GLY A 433 -26.71 -14.59 44.62
C GLY A 433 -27.46 -13.31 44.96
N GLU A 434 -26.78 -12.29 45.46
CA GLU A 434 -27.38 -10.98 45.77
C GLU A 434 -27.51 -10.14 44.50
N GLU A 435 -28.64 -9.44 44.32
CA GLU A 435 -28.84 -8.48 43.25
C GLU A 435 -28.51 -7.08 43.76
N LEU A 436 -27.47 -6.49 43.23
CA LEU A 436 -27.02 -5.15 43.57
C LEU A 436 -27.27 -4.19 42.41
N MET A 437 -27.79 -3.02 42.72
CA MET A 437 -28.07 -1.95 41.74
C MET A 437 -27.27 -0.70 42.09
N ASP A 438 -26.61 -0.10 41.10
CA ASP A 438 -26.00 1.21 41.26
C ASP A 438 -26.09 2.00 39.93
N ALA A 439 -25.86 3.30 40.02
CA ALA A 439 -25.87 4.20 38.88
C ALA A 439 -24.68 5.14 38.91
N ALA A 440 -24.19 5.51 37.70
CA ALA A 440 -23.08 6.44 37.55
C ALA A 440 -23.27 7.40 36.38
N ILE A 441 -22.58 8.54 36.46
CA ILE A 441 -22.47 9.54 35.39
C ILE A 441 -21.14 9.34 34.69
N GLY A 442 -21.15 9.43 33.35
CA GLY A 442 -19.95 9.29 32.53
C GLY A 442 -19.76 10.44 31.53
N THR A 443 -18.63 10.42 30.82
CA THR A 443 -18.35 11.29 29.67
C THR A 443 -19.11 10.85 28.42
N GLY A 444 -19.58 9.59 28.41
CA GLY A 444 -20.40 8.96 27.39
C GLY A 444 -21.17 7.78 27.98
N PRO A 445 -22.08 7.16 27.17
CA PRO A 445 -22.92 6.04 27.64
C PRO A 445 -22.10 4.86 28.16
N VAL A 446 -21.03 4.49 27.45
CA VAL A 446 -20.16 3.35 27.80
C VAL A 446 -19.35 3.65 29.07
N ASP A 447 -18.79 4.85 29.23
CA ASP A 447 -18.08 5.26 30.44
C ASP A 447 -18.99 5.26 31.67
N ALA A 448 -20.25 5.69 31.50
CA ALA A 448 -21.24 5.65 32.57
C ALA A 448 -21.53 4.21 33.03
N ILE A 449 -21.65 3.26 32.07
CA ILE A 449 -21.85 1.83 32.33
C ILE A 449 -20.69 1.27 33.13
N TYR A 450 -19.46 1.49 32.67
CA TYR A 450 -18.26 0.93 33.33
C TYR A 450 -18.08 1.46 34.75
N LYS A 451 -18.36 2.75 34.96
CA LYS A 451 -18.35 3.32 36.31
C LYS A 451 -19.43 2.72 37.21
N ALA A 452 -20.64 2.50 36.70
CA ALA A 452 -21.72 1.88 37.45
C ALA A 452 -21.37 0.41 37.82
N ILE A 453 -20.85 -0.37 36.87
CA ILE A 453 -20.40 -1.76 37.09
C ILE A 453 -19.28 -1.78 38.14
N ASN A 454 -18.27 -0.93 38.05
CA ASN A 454 -17.15 -0.90 38.98
C ASN A 454 -17.57 -0.56 40.43
N ARG A 455 -18.61 0.26 40.61
CA ARG A 455 -19.18 0.55 41.94
C ARG A 455 -19.80 -0.68 42.59
N VAL A 456 -20.44 -1.52 41.76
CA VAL A 456 -21.05 -2.78 42.24
C VAL A 456 -20.01 -3.85 42.48
N VAL A 457 -19.10 -4.07 41.51
CA VAL A 457 -18.17 -5.20 41.51
C VAL A 457 -16.97 -4.96 42.42
N GLN A 458 -16.51 -3.72 42.53
CA GLN A 458 -15.41 -3.26 43.41
C GLN A 458 -14.11 -4.04 43.27
N VAL A 459 -13.82 -4.55 42.06
CA VAL A 459 -12.55 -5.20 41.71
C VAL A 459 -11.61 -4.18 41.08
N PRO A 460 -10.41 -3.92 41.64
CA PRO A 460 -9.44 -3.01 41.05
C PRO A 460 -9.09 -3.43 39.64
N ASN A 461 -9.28 -2.52 38.69
CA ASN A 461 -8.97 -2.76 37.28
C ASN A 461 -8.75 -1.45 36.54
N GLU A 462 -7.98 -1.51 35.45
CA GLU A 462 -7.77 -0.42 34.50
C GLU A 462 -8.23 -0.86 33.11
N LEU A 463 -9.12 -0.08 32.48
CA LEU A 463 -9.53 -0.32 31.10
C LEU A 463 -8.41 0.15 30.16
N ILE A 464 -7.78 -0.78 29.44
CA ILE A 464 -6.68 -0.47 28.51
C ILE A 464 -7.09 -0.49 27.05
N GLU A 465 -8.21 -1.17 26.72
CA GLU A 465 -8.73 -1.20 25.35
C GLU A 465 -10.24 -1.36 25.32
N PHE A 466 -10.86 -0.61 24.41
CA PHE A 466 -12.27 -0.70 24.03
C PHE A 466 -12.35 -0.66 22.51
N SER A 467 -12.81 -1.73 21.88
CA SER A 467 -12.96 -1.84 20.43
C SER A 467 -14.38 -2.28 20.08
N VAL A 468 -14.92 -1.68 19.02
CA VAL A 468 -16.25 -2.01 18.48
C VAL A 468 -16.12 -2.29 17.01
N GLN A 469 -16.63 -3.45 16.56
CA GLN A 469 -16.65 -3.84 15.15
C GLN A 469 -18.08 -4.21 14.74
N SER A 470 -18.48 -3.82 13.52
CA SER A 470 -19.75 -4.27 12.93
C SER A 470 -19.53 -5.61 12.25
N VAL A 471 -20.28 -6.63 12.66
CA VAL A 471 -20.20 -8.00 12.12
C VAL A 471 -21.12 -8.19 10.91
N THR A 472 -22.23 -7.44 10.87
CA THR A 472 -23.22 -7.52 9.79
C THR A 472 -23.52 -6.12 9.24
N ALA A 473 -24.04 -6.03 8.01
CA ALA A 473 -24.46 -4.75 7.40
C ALA A 473 -25.96 -4.51 7.62
N GLY A 474 -26.36 -3.23 7.77
CA GLY A 474 -27.77 -2.81 7.89
C GLY A 474 -28.09 -2.14 9.21
N ILE A 475 -29.36 -1.74 9.40
CA ILE A 475 -29.85 -1.07 10.61
C ILE A 475 -29.83 -2.01 11.83
N ASP A 476 -29.99 -3.32 11.61
CA ASP A 476 -29.95 -4.34 12.64
C ASP A 476 -28.56 -5.02 12.71
N ALA A 477 -27.50 -4.30 12.33
CA ALA A 477 -26.13 -4.79 12.38
C ALA A 477 -25.76 -5.21 13.82
N ILE A 478 -25.21 -6.42 13.95
CA ILE A 478 -24.64 -6.90 15.21
C ILE A 478 -23.31 -6.19 15.42
N GLY A 479 -23.20 -5.46 16.53
CA GLY A 479 -21.95 -4.87 17.01
C GLY A 479 -21.23 -5.83 17.94
N GLU A 480 -19.99 -6.20 17.62
CA GLU A 480 -19.10 -6.94 18.51
C GLU A 480 -18.25 -5.96 19.31
N VAL A 481 -18.19 -6.17 20.62
CA VAL A 481 -17.41 -5.35 21.54
C VAL A 481 -16.33 -6.20 22.19
N THR A 482 -15.11 -5.70 22.13
CA THR A 482 -13.94 -6.26 22.82
C THR A 482 -13.46 -5.31 23.90
N ILE A 483 -13.28 -5.82 25.12
CA ILE A 483 -12.79 -5.08 26.29
C ILE A 483 -11.54 -5.75 26.81
N ARG A 484 -10.60 -4.92 27.31
CA ARG A 484 -9.42 -5.38 28.03
C ARG A 484 -9.24 -4.63 29.32
N LEU A 485 -9.08 -5.39 30.38
CA LEU A 485 -8.80 -4.89 31.70
C LEU A 485 -7.41 -5.33 32.14
N ARG A 486 -6.70 -4.44 32.81
CA ARG A 486 -5.42 -4.72 33.47
C ARG A 486 -5.63 -4.78 34.96
N ASP A 487 -5.06 -5.78 35.64
CA ASP A 487 -5.00 -5.82 37.09
C ASP A 487 -3.79 -5.03 37.65
N GLU A 488 -3.69 -4.92 38.97
CA GLU A 488 -2.59 -4.24 39.67
C GLU A 488 -1.23 -4.91 39.45
N GLN A 489 -1.19 -6.18 39.04
CA GLN A 489 0.04 -6.91 38.70
C GLN A 489 0.43 -6.77 37.22
N GLY A 490 -0.33 -6.00 36.44
CA GLY A 490 -0.06 -5.77 35.02
C GLY A 490 -0.59 -6.86 34.06
N ARG A 491 -1.32 -7.86 34.55
CA ARG A 491 -1.91 -8.93 33.75
C ARG A 491 -3.18 -8.44 33.07
N ILE A 492 -3.43 -8.93 31.85
CA ILE A 492 -4.51 -8.47 31.00
C ILE A 492 -5.61 -9.53 30.90
N TYR A 493 -6.86 -9.12 31.02
CA TYR A 493 -8.05 -9.95 30.94
C TYR A 493 -8.99 -9.40 29.88
N SER A 494 -9.35 -10.22 28.89
CA SER A 494 -10.21 -9.81 27.78
C SER A 494 -11.64 -10.29 28.01
N GLY A 495 -12.61 -9.48 27.57
CA GLY A 495 -14.03 -9.84 27.53
C GLY A 495 -14.62 -9.48 26.17
N HIS A 496 -15.51 -10.33 25.66
CA HIS A 496 -16.18 -10.14 24.39
C HIS A 496 -17.68 -10.30 24.54
N SER A 497 -18.42 -9.55 23.74
CA SER A 497 -19.85 -9.74 23.57
C SER A 497 -20.31 -9.19 22.23
N ALA A 498 -21.36 -9.78 21.66
CA ALA A 498 -21.97 -9.33 20.42
C ALA A 498 -23.48 -9.16 20.63
N ASN A 499 -24.01 -8.00 20.23
CA ASN A 499 -25.42 -7.68 20.33
C ASN A 499 -25.80 -6.65 19.24
N THR A 500 -27.08 -6.59 18.89
CA THR A 500 -27.63 -5.50 18.06
C THR A 500 -27.59 -4.16 18.77
N ASP A 501 -27.63 -4.17 20.12
CA ASP A 501 -27.43 -2.98 20.95
C ASP A 501 -25.98 -2.94 21.47
N ILE A 502 -25.22 -2.01 20.96
CA ILE A 502 -23.81 -1.77 21.33
C ILE A 502 -23.62 -1.43 22.82
N VAL A 503 -24.63 -0.81 23.44
CA VAL A 503 -24.63 -0.47 24.87
C VAL A 503 -24.68 -1.75 25.70
N VAL A 504 -25.59 -2.66 25.34
CA VAL A 504 -25.73 -3.98 25.98
C VAL A 504 -24.47 -4.82 25.73
N ALA A 505 -23.97 -4.84 24.48
CA ALA A 505 -22.74 -5.55 24.15
C ALA A 505 -21.53 -5.06 24.96
N SER A 506 -21.41 -3.75 25.15
CA SER A 506 -20.34 -3.15 25.97
C SER A 506 -20.41 -3.55 27.44
N ALA A 507 -21.60 -3.54 28.01
CA ALA A 507 -21.82 -3.97 29.41
C ALA A 507 -21.47 -5.44 29.63
N LEU A 508 -21.93 -6.32 28.73
CA LEU A 508 -21.66 -7.75 28.78
C LEU A 508 -20.17 -8.07 28.58
N ALA A 509 -19.52 -7.42 27.61
CA ALA A 509 -18.08 -7.61 27.40
C ALA A 509 -17.26 -7.20 28.64
N TYR A 510 -17.66 -6.10 29.31
CA TYR A 510 -16.99 -5.66 30.52
C TYR A 510 -17.17 -6.64 31.68
N ILE A 511 -18.38 -7.14 31.90
CA ILE A 511 -18.66 -8.17 32.93
C ILE A 511 -17.87 -9.47 32.65
N ASN A 512 -17.78 -9.89 31.40
CA ASN A 512 -17.00 -11.05 30.99
C ASN A 512 -15.50 -10.90 31.33
N ALA A 513 -14.92 -9.72 31.07
CA ALA A 513 -13.54 -9.44 31.46
C ALA A 513 -13.34 -9.42 32.98
N LEU A 514 -14.28 -8.84 33.74
CA LEU A 514 -14.27 -8.82 35.21
C LEU A 514 -14.39 -10.20 35.82
N ASN A 515 -15.23 -11.08 35.26
CA ASN A 515 -15.36 -12.47 35.71
C ASN A 515 -14.04 -13.22 35.60
N ARG A 516 -13.30 -13.03 34.51
CA ARG A 516 -11.98 -13.64 34.31
C ARG A 516 -10.95 -13.09 35.31
N LEU A 517 -10.92 -11.76 35.47
CA LEU A 517 -10.04 -11.11 36.44
C LEU A 517 -10.32 -11.60 37.88
N PHE A 518 -11.57 -11.61 38.28
CA PHE A 518 -11.96 -12.03 39.62
C PHE A 518 -11.66 -13.52 39.89
N ALA A 519 -11.92 -14.41 38.93
CA ALA A 519 -11.58 -15.82 39.02
C ALA A 519 -10.05 -16.04 39.18
N ALA A 520 -9.22 -15.22 38.51
CA ALA A 520 -7.77 -15.28 38.66
C ALA A 520 -7.30 -14.82 40.05
N ILE A 521 -7.93 -13.79 40.63
CA ILE A 521 -7.64 -13.33 41.99
C ILE A 521 -7.98 -14.42 42.99
N GLN A 522 -9.17 -15.05 42.91
CA GLN A 522 -9.59 -16.13 43.83
C GLN A 522 -8.65 -17.34 43.78
N LYS A 523 -8.16 -17.72 42.60
CA LYS A 523 -7.19 -18.83 42.47
C LYS A 523 -5.87 -18.53 43.17
N GLN A 524 -5.40 -17.28 43.17
CA GLN A 524 -4.17 -16.89 43.89
C GLN A 524 -4.34 -16.93 45.41
N GLU A 525 -5.47 -16.48 45.92
CA GLU A 525 -5.76 -16.55 47.35
C GLU A 525 -5.84 -17.99 47.85
N THR A 526 -6.30 -18.93 47.00
CA THR A 526 -6.38 -20.35 47.37
C THR A 526 -5.06 -21.12 47.20
N SER A 527 -4.11 -20.59 46.39
CA SER A 527 -2.80 -21.21 46.13
C SER A 527 -1.66 -20.68 47.00
N SER A 528 -1.87 -19.64 47.80
CA SER A 528 -0.89 -19.16 48.78
C SER A 528 -0.85 -20.09 49.99
N PRO A 529 0.27 -20.74 50.37
CA PRO A 529 0.34 -21.55 51.55
C PRO A 529 0.14 -20.64 52.77
N ARG A 530 -0.92 -20.89 53.55
CA ARG A 530 -1.00 -20.38 54.91
C ARG A 530 0.20 -20.94 55.71
N GLU A 531 1.19 -20.13 56.02
CA GLU A 531 2.17 -20.44 57.05
C GLU A 531 1.43 -20.73 58.33
N ALA A 532 1.45 -22.00 58.71
CA ALA A 532 1.01 -22.45 60.02
C ALA A 532 2.01 -21.89 61.06
N ILE A 533 1.65 -20.79 61.71
CA ILE A 533 2.28 -20.35 62.95
C ILE A 533 1.85 -21.37 63.99
N VAL A 534 2.71 -22.35 64.23
CA VAL A 534 2.64 -23.18 65.44
C VAL A 534 3.04 -22.28 66.60
N ALA A 535 2.08 -21.88 67.37
CA ALA A 535 2.33 -21.31 68.68
C ALA A 535 2.95 -22.40 69.59
N GLN A 536 4.21 -22.24 69.93
CA GLN A 536 4.78 -22.78 71.15
C GLN A 536 4.53 -21.75 72.25
N VAL A 537 3.74 -22.10 73.20
CA VAL A 537 3.99 -22.21 74.64
C VAL A 537 2.78 -22.89 75.28
#